data_12248a5490848ed4796ab7e8e3513c46
#
_entry.id   12248a5490848ed4796ab7e8e3513c46
#
_cell.length_a   1.000
_cell.length_b   1.000
_cell.length_c   1.000
_cell.angle_alpha   90.00
_cell.angle_beta   90.00
_cell.angle_gamma   90.00
#
_symmetry.space_group_name_H-M   'P 1'
#
loop_
_entity.id
_entity.type
_entity.pdbx_description
1 polymer ?
#
loop_
_entity_poly.entity_id
_entity_poly.type
_entity_poly.pdbx_seq_one_letter_code
_entity_poly.pdbx_strand_id
1 'polypeptide(L)'
;YPLANGQVYGGDMPVEESGNMLILTAAIAAVEGNAGYAAKHWEVLTTWTDYLVEKGLDPENQLCTDDFAGHFAHNTNLSIKAILGVASYGRLAEMLGKKDVAESYTAKARQMAAEWERMANDGDHYRLTFDKPGTWSQKYNLVWDKLLGMNIFDTKIVEMEIPYYLTKQNIYGLPLDSRETYTKTDWIMWTATMAPDLATFREFIVPLHKFMNETIDRVPMSDWVFTDKPNWRGFKARSVVGGYYMKMLEGKLIGNK
;
A
#
# COMPACT_ATOMS: atom_id res chain seq x y z
N TYR A 1 -0.47 -20.08 -13.06
CA TYR A 1 -0.01 -18.89 -12.37
C TYR A 1 1.48 -19.03 -12.07
N PRO A 2 2.33 -18.14 -12.46
CA PRO A 2 2.06 -16.79 -12.93
C PRO A 2 2.16 -16.60 -14.45
N LEU A 3 1.70 -17.54 -15.26
CA LEU A 3 1.77 -17.41 -16.72
C LEU A 3 0.72 -16.41 -17.22
N ALA A 4 1.15 -15.41 -17.97
CA ALA A 4 0.28 -14.48 -18.70
C ALA A 4 -0.25 -15.18 -19.96
N ASN A 5 -1.25 -16.01 -19.79
CA ASN A 5 -1.82 -16.86 -20.86
C ASN A 5 -3.13 -16.28 -21.45
N GLY A 6 -3.50 -15.05 -21.07
CA GLY A 6 -4.75 -14.40 -21.51
C GLY A 6 -6.01 -14.91 -20.81
N GLN A 7 -5.91 -15.80 -19.83
CA GLN A 7 -7.07 -16.23 -19.06
C GLN A 7 -7.43 -15.19 -18.00
N VAL A 8 -8.72 -14.94 -17.86
CA VAL A 8 -9.27 -14.16 -16.74
C VAL A 8 -9.51 -15.10 -15.58
N TYR A 9 -8.94 -14.78 -14.43
CA TYR A 9 -9.17 -15.52 -13.19
C TYR A 9 -10.46 -15.04 -12.52
N GLY A 10 -11.22 -15.96 -11.93
CA GLY A 10 -12.38 -15.62 -11.13
C GLY A 10 -11.98 -14.89 -9.84
N GLY A 11 -12.83 -13.98 -9.40
CA GLY A 11 -12.60 -13.14 -8.23
C GLY A 11 -12.14 -11.74 -8.61
N ASP A 12 -13.06 -10.78 -8.49
CA ASP A 12 -12.82 -9.41 -8.86
C ASP A 12 -12.14 -8.65 -7.71
N MET A 13 -11.26 -7.72 -8.06
CA MET A 13 -10.56 -6.80 -7.15
C MET A 13 -10.83 -5.34 -7.55
N PRO A 14 -12.09 -4.89 -7.64
CA PRO A 14 -12.37 -3.62 -8.30
C PRO A 14 -11.79 -2.40 -7.60
N VAL A 15 -11.78 -2.35 -6.26
CA VAL A 15 -11.13 -1.27 -5.50
C VAL A 15 -9.62 -1.37 -5.59
N GLU A 16 -9.06 -2.56 -5.43
CA GLU A 16 -7.62 -2.81 -5.48
C GLU A 16 -7.04 -2.38 -6.83
N GLU A 17 -7.61 -2.88 -7.93
CA GLU A 17 -7.06 -2.66 -9.26
C GLU A 17 -7.27 -1.22 -9.74
N SER A 18 -8.43 -0.62 -9.48
CA SER A 18 -8.66 0.80 -9.78
C SER A 18 -7.66 1.69 -9.04
N GLY A 19 -7.44 1.44 -7.75
CA GLY A 19 -6.45 2.16 -6.94
C GLY A 19 -5.02 1.97 -7.46
N ASN A 20 -4.63 0.72 -7.77
CA ASN A 20 -3.32 0.40 -8.32
C ASN A 20 -3.03 1.16 -9.62
N MET A 21 -3.98 1.18 -10.55
CA MET A 21 -3.80 1.82 -11.85
C MET A 21 -3.68 3.35 -11.74
N LEU A 22 -4.45 3.98 -10.86
CA LEU A 22 -4.38 5.41 -10.63
C LEU A 22 -3.05 5.81 -9.96
N ILE A 23 -2.63 5.11 -8.91
CA ILE A 23 -1.36 5.35 -8.21
C ILE A 23 -0.18 5.12 -9.16
N LEU A 24 -0.18 4.02 -9.92
CA LEU A 24 0.87 3.71 -10.90
C LEU A 24 0.98 4.80 -11.97
N THR A 25 -0.16 5.26 -12.50
CA THR A 25 -0.19 6.33 -13.51
C THR A 25 0.38 7.63 -12.95
N ALA A 26 0.06 7.98 -11.70
CA ALA A 26 0.64 9.14 -11.04
C ALA A 26 2.14 8.99 -10.77
N ALA A 27 2.60 7.78 -10.42
CA ALA A 27 4.03 7.50 -10.24
C ALA A 27 4.79 7.62 -11.56
N ILE A 28 4.25 7.12 -12.68
CA ILE A 28 4.81 7.31 -14.02
C ILE A 28 4.92 8.80 -14.34
N ALA A 29 3.85 9.57 -14.15
CA ALA A 29 3.85 11.01 -14.41
C ALA A 29 4.88 11.76 -13.55
N ALA A 30 5.05 11.36 -12.28
CA ALA A 30 6.06 11.95 -11.39
C ALA A 30 7.50 11.67 -11.87
N VAL A 31 7.78 10.47 -12.36
CA VAL A 31 9.11 10.09 -12.88
C VAL A 31 9.40 10.77 -14.22
N GLU A 32 8.40 10.86 -15.10
CA GLU A 32 8.52 11.47 -16.43
C GLU A 32 8.46 13.01 -16.38
N GLY A 33 8.00 13.60 -15.28
CA GLY A 33 7.79 15.05 -15.14
C GLY A 33 6.63 15.57 -15.98
N ASN A 34 5.76 14.71 -16.52
CA ASN A 34 4.58 15.08 -17.28
C ASN A 34 3.48 14.01 -17.20
N ALA A 35 2.22 14.43 -17.44
CA ALA A 35 1.05 13.54 -17.40
C ALA A 35 0.55 13.13 -18.82
N GLY A 36 1.41 13.14 -19.83
CA GLY A 36 1.03 12.85 -21.22
C GLY A 36 0.46 11.44 -21.41
N TYR A 37 0.93 10.46 -20.63
CA TYR A 37 0.35 9.11 -20.63
C TYR A 37 -1.08 9.12 -20.06
N ALA A 38 -1.29 9.76 -18.92
CA ALA A 38 -2.60 9.90 -18.29
C ALA A 38 -3.63 10.59 -19.21
N ALA A 39 -3.20 11.61 -19.98
CA ALA A 39 -4.07 12.30 -20.90
C ALA A 39 -4.70 11.38 -21.97
N LYS A 40 -3.95 10.36 -22.42
CA LYS A 40 -4.41 9.40 -23.43
C LYS A 40 -5.50 8.44 -22.88
N HIS A 41 -5.55 8.29 -21.57
CA HIS A 41 -6.42 7.33 -20.88
C HIS A 41 -7.38 8.02 -19.91
N TRP A 42 -7.60 9.34 -20.09
CA TRP A 42 -8.31 10.18 -19.11
C TRP A 42 -9.71 9.66 -18.77
N GLU A 43 -10.48 9.23 -19.77
CA GLU A 43 -11.85 8.73 -19.57
C GLU A 43 -11.90 7.52 -18.66
N VAL A 44 -11.03 6.52 -18.88
CA VAL A 44 -10.99 5.32 -18.03
C VAL A 44 -10.48 5.63 -16.63
N LEU A 45 -9.49 6.54 -16.50
CA LEU A 45 -9.02 7.00 -15.19
C LEU A 45 -10.15 7.71 -14.42
N THR A 46 -10.98 8.50 -15.09
CA THR A 46 -12.15 9.13 -14.48
C THR A 46 -13.14 8.06 -13.99
N THR A 47 -13.48 7.09 -14.83
CA THR A 47 -14.39 6.00 -14.48
C THR A 47 -13.94 5.24 -13.23
N TRP A 48 -12.65 4.88 -13.14
CA TRP A 48 -12.10 4.20 -11.98
C TRP A 48 -12.08 5.08 -10.74
N THR A 49 -11.83 6.37 -10.91
CA THR A 49 -11.83 7.32 -9.77
C THR A 49 -13.22 7.52 -9.21
N ASP A 50 -14.23 7.68 -10.05
CA ASP A 50 -15.62 7.84 -9.62
C ASP A 50 -16.10 6.58 -8.87
N TYR A 51 -15.72 5.40 -9.34
CA TYR A 51 -15.95 4.14 -8.63
C TYR A 51 -15.30 4.13 -7.24
N LEU A 52 -14.04 4.57 -7.13
CA LEU A 52 -13.35 4.63 -5.84
C LEU A 52 -13.96 5.66 -4.88
N VAL A 53 -14.48 6.78 -5.40
CA VAL A 53 -15.21 7.78 -4.58
C VAL A 53 -16.50 7.17 -4.00
N GLU A 54 -17.18 6.32 -4.78
CA GLU A 54 -18.42 5.67 -4.35
C GLU A 54 -18.18 4.48 -3.41
N LYS A 55 -17.19 3.61 -3.71
CA LYS A 55 -17.04 2.29 -3.11
C LYS A 55 -15.76 2.10 -2.29
N GLY A 56 -14.82 3.05 -2.33
CA GLY A 56 -13.48 2.82 -1.82
C GLY A 56 -13.25 3.18 -0.35
N LEU A 57 -14.09 4.04 0.26
CA LEU A 57 -13.91 4.44 1.66
C LEU A 57 -14.15 3.27 2.62
N ASP A 58 -15.23 2.54 2.41
CA ASP A 58 -15.59 1.36 3.20
C ASP A 58 -15.81 0.17 2.25
N PRO A 59 -14.73 -0.52 1.83
CA PRO A 59 -14.82 -1.53 0.80
C PRO A 59 -15.69 -2.72 1.22
N GLU A 60 -16.56 -3.14 0.31
CA GLU A 60 -17.30 -4.38 0.45
C GLU A 60 -16.35 -5.60 0.43
N ASN A 61 -16.87 -6.79 0.78
CA ASN A 61 -16.10 -8.02 0.74
C ASN A 61 -15.66 -8.34 -0.69
N GLN A 62 -14.36 -8.24 -0.96
CA GLN A 62 -13.75 -8.49 -2.25
C GLN A 62 -12.32 -8.97 -2.08
N LEU A 63 -11.72 -9.51 -3.12
CA LEU A 63 -10.30 -9.81 -3.13
C LEU A 63 -9.47 -8.52 -3.05
N CYS A 64 -8.32 -8.62 -2.40
CA CYS A 64 -7.31 -7.56 -2.34
C CYS A 64 -5.92 -8.20 -2.11
N THR A 65 -4.86 -7.41 -2.09
CA THR A 65 -3.51 -7.95 -1.92
C THR A 65 -3.23 -8.54 -0.53
N ASP A 66 -4.13 -8.37 0.43
CA ASP A 66 -4.07 -8.96 1.78
C ASP A 66 -4.85 -10.28 1.91
N ASP A 67 -5.34 -10.84 0.81
CA ASP A 67 -6.28 -11.95 0.78
C ASP A 67 -5.70 -13.33 1.14
N PHE A 68 -4.37 -13.48 1.17
CA PHE A 68 -3.72 -14.75 1.48
C PHE A 68 -3.85 -15.19 2.96
N ALA A 69 -4.39 -14.34 3.84
CA ALA A 69 -4.91 -14.69 5.17
C ALA A 69 -6.45 -14.67 5.22
N GLY A 70 -7.12 -14.65 4.07
CA GLY A 70 -8.54 -14.40 3.87
C GLY A 70 -8.84 -12.92 3.68
N HIS A 71 -9.80 -12.61 2.81
CA HIS A 71 -10.24 -11.23 2.58
C HIS A 71 -11.44 -10.87 3.48
N PHE A 72 -11.60 -9.59 3.75
CA PHE A 72 -12.69 -9.04 4.55
C PHE A 72 -13.29 -7.82 3.87
N ALA A 73 -14.59 -7.60 4.09
CA ALA A 73 -15.15 -6.26 3.98
C ALA A 73 -14.51 -5.32 5.01
N HIS A 74 -14.66 -4.03 4.83
CA HIS A 74 -14.21 -3.01 5.76
C HIS A 74 -12.69 -2.92 5.95
N ASN A 75 -11.90 -3.40 4.97
CA ASN A 75 -10.43 -3.44 5.04
C ASN A 75 -9.83 -2.03 4.98
N THR A 76 -9.18 -1.63 6.08
CA THR A 76 -8.66 -0.28 6.24
C THR A 76 -7.48 0.02 5.30
N ASN A 77 -6.62 -0.96 5.00
CA ASN A 77 -5.50 -0.76 4.09
C ASN A 77 -5.93 -0.70 2.62
N LEU A 78 -6.99 -1.44 2.24
CA LEU A 78 -7.62 -1.32 0.93
C LEU A 78 -8.28 0.05 0.74
N SER A 79 -8.94 0.55 1.79
CA SER A 79 -9.49 1.91 1.82
C SER A 79 -8.41 2.99 1.59
N ILE A 80 -7.23 2.86 2.23
CA ILE A 80 -6.09 3.76 1.98
C ILE A 80 -5.70 3.76 0.49
N LYS A 81 -5.64 2.59 -0.14
CA LYS A 81 -5.35 2.49 -1.58
C LYS A 81 -6.36 3.26 -2.43
N ALA A 82 -7.64 3.10 -2.13
CA ALA A 82 -8.69 3.84 -2.83
C ALA A 82 -8.54 5.36 -2.67
N ILE A 83 -8.35 5.82 -1.45
CA ILE A 83 -8.17 7.26 -1.13
C ILE A 83 -6.98 7.84 -1.89
N LEU A 84 -5.84 7.12 -1.88
CA LEU A 84 -4.63 7.54 -2.61
C LEU A 84 -4.81 7.42 -4.13
N GLY A 85 -5.65 6.52 -4.62
CA GLY A 85 -6.07 6.47 -6.02
C GLY A 85 -6.82 7.74 -6.43
N VAL A 86 -7.80 8.18 -5.63
CA VAL A 86 -8.55 9.43 -5.85
C VAL A 86 -7.62 10.64 -5.80
N ALA A 87 -6.69 10.70 -4.83
CA ALA A 87 -5.69 11.76 -4.74
C ALA A 87 -4.75 11.78 -5.95
N SER A 88 -4.34 10.61 -6.42
CA SER A 88 -3.49 10.46 -7.62
C SER A 88 -4.16 11.03 -8.86
N TYR A 89 -5.47 10.82 -9.03
CA TYR A 89 -6.23 11.43 -10.12
C TYR A 89 -6.27 12.95 -10.01
N GLY A 90 -6.50 13.50 -8.80
CA GLY A 90 -6.42 14.94 -8.56
C GLY A 90 -5.06 15.52 -8.95
N ARG A 91 -3.95 14.86 -8.58
CA ARG A 91 -2.59 15.25 -8.97
C ARG A 91 -2.37 15.20 -10.49
N LEU A 92 -2.84 14.14 -11.15
CA LEU A 92 -2.78 14.03 -12.61
C LEU A 92 -3.57 15.16 -13.30
N ALA A 93 -4.75 15.51 -12.76
CA ALA A 93 -5.55 16.63 -13.24
C ALA A 93 -4.79 17.97 -13.12
N GLU A 94 -4.11 18.19 -11.98
CA GLU A 94 -3.27 19.39 -11.78
C GLU A 94 -2.16 19.46 -12.84
N MET A 95 -1.42 18.36 -13.07
CA MET A 95 -0.36 18.30 -14.08
C MET A 95 -0.88 18.53 -15.51
N LEU A 96 -2.14 18.22 -15.78
CA LEU A 96 -2.83 18.47 -17.06
C LEU A 96 -3.50 19.84 -17.15
N GLY A 97 -3.37 20.70 -16.12
CA GLY A 97 -4.00 22.02 -16.08
C GLY A 97 -5.51 22.01 -15.85
N LYS A 98 -6.09 20.89 -15.44
CA LYS A 98 -7.53 20.70 -15.14
C LYS A 98 -7.82 21.13 -13.69
N LYS A 99 -7.72 22.41 -13.38
CA LYS A 99 -7.71 22.96 -12.00
C LYS A 99 -8.94 22.56 -11.19
N ASP A 100 -10.15 22.75 -11.72
CA ASP A 100 -11.40 22.48 -11.00
C ASP A 100 -11.50 20.98 -10.63
N VAL A 101 -11.07 20.10 -11.53
CA VAL A 101 -11.01 18.66 -11.31
C VAL A 101 -9.98 18.33 -10.23
N ALA A 102 -8.79 18.93 -10.30
CA ALA A 102 -7.73 18.73 -9.33
C ALA A 102 -8.16 19.12 -7.91
N GLU A 103 -8.74 20.31 -7.75
CA GLU A 103 -9.26 20.81 -6.47
C GLU A 103 -10.36 19.91 -5.92
N SER A 104 -11.34 19.54 -6.76
CA SER A 104 -12.48 18.70 -6.37
C SER A 104 -12.04 17.33 -5.84
N TYR A 105 -11.22 16.59 -6.60
CA TYR A 105 -10.82 15.23 -6.21
C TYR A 105 -9.78 15.23 -5.09
N THR A 106 -8.89 16.24 -5.00
CA THR A 106 -8.00 16.37 -3.85
C THR A 106 -8.78 16.67 -2.57
N ALA A 107 -9.78 17.54 -2.62
CA ALA A 107 -10.65 17.81 -1.48
C ALA A 107 -11.44 16.56 -1.06
N LYS A 108 -11.95 15.79 -2.04
CA LYS A 108 -12.63 14.52 -1.79
C LYS A 108 -11.72 13.51 -1.11
N ALA A 109 -10.49 13.34 -1.61
CA ALA A 109 -9.51 12.43 -1.00
C ALA A 109 -9.20 12.81 0.45
N ARG A 110 -9.02 14.10 0.75
CA ARG A 110 -8.82 14.57 2.13
C ARG A 110 -10.02 14.33 3.03
N GLN A 111 -11.24 14.54 2.52
CA GLN A 111 -12.45 14.22 3.24
C GLN A 111 -12.53 12.72 3.58
N MET A 112 -12.23 11.86 2.60
CA MET A 112 -12.20 10.41 2.80
C MET A 112 -11.12 10.01 3.80
N ALA A 113 -9.93 10.61 3.76
CA ALA A 113 -8.84 10.34 4.70
C ALA A 113 -9.19 10.71 6.14
N ALA A 114 -9.85 11.85 6.35
CA ALA A 114 -10.32 12.26 7.68
C ALA A 114 -11.38 11.29 8.23
N GLU A 115 -12.30 10.83 7.39
CA GLU A 115 -13.30 9.85 7.79
C GLU A 115 -12.67 8.47 8.05
N TRP A 116 -11.72 8.04 7.22
CA TRP A 116 -10.94 6.83 7.42
C TRP A 116 -10.25 6.84 8.79
N GLU A 117 -9.61 7.93 9.16
CA GLU A 117 -8.94 8.07 10.45
C GLU A 117 -9.92 7.88 11.61
N ARG A 118 -11.10 8.51 11.52
CA ARG A 118 -12.13 8.38 12.54
C ARG A 118 -12.64 6.94 12.68
N MET A 119 -12.80 6.22 11.56
CA MET A 119 -13.33 4.87 11.52
C MET A 119 -12.31 3.82 11.95
N ALA A 120 -11.05 3.99 11.57
CA ALA A 120 -9.99 3.02 11.79
C ALA A 120 -9.30 3.15 13.15
N ASN A 121 -9.41 4.29 13.84
CA ASN A 121 -8.69 4.55 15.09
C ASN A 121 -9.06 3.53 16.18
N ASP A 122 -8.04 3.01 16.88
CA ASP A 122 -8.18 2.06 17.99
C ASP A 122 -7.30 2.46 19.20
N GLY A 123 -7.03 3.74 19.34
CA GLY A 123 -6.29 4.32 20.45
C GLY A 123 -4.80 4.48 20.13
N ASP A 124 -4.01 3.42 20.27
CA ASP A 124 -2.57 3.42 20.03
C ASP A 124 -2.15 2.87 18.66
N HIS A 125 -3.12 2.50 17.83
CA HIS A 125 -2.93 1.98 16.47
C HIS A 125 -4.22 2.13 15.64
N TYR A 126 -4.17 1.65 14.37
CA TYR A 126 -5.34 1.59 13.48
C TYR A 126 -5.70 0.14 13.14
N ARG A 127 -7.00 -0.15 13.11
CA ARG A 127 -7.58 -1.49 12.93
C ARG A 127 -7.22 -2.12 11.59
N LEU A 128 -7.31 -3.45 11.52
CA LEU A 128 -7.27 -4.22 10.25
C LEU A 128 -8.54 -3.96 9.41
N THR A 129 -9.71 -3.99 10.06
CA THR A 129 -11.00 -3.66 9.46
C THR A 129 -11.75 -2.68 10.37
N PHE A 130 -12.57 -1.81 9.80
CA PHE A 130 -13.25 -0.76 10.56
C PHE A 130 -14.15 -1.31 11.69
N ASP A 131 -14.71 -2.50 11.51
CA ASP A 131 -15.68 -3.16 12.41
C ASP A 131 -15.04 -4.06 13.48
N LYS A 132 -13.70 -4.25 13.50
CA LYS A 132 -13.02 -5.19 14.42
C LYS A 132 -12.01 -4.50 15.33
N PRO A 133 -12.42 -3.99 16.48
CA PRO A 133 -11.50 -3.45 17.48
C PRO A 133 -10.46 -4.48 17.96
N GLY A 134 -9.28 -4.01 18.37
CA GLY A 134 -8.19 -4.84 18.84
C GLY A 134 -7.41 -5.56 17.74
N THR A 135 -7.77 -5.35 16.45
CA THR A 135 -7.03 -5.89 15.30
C THR A 135 -6.11 -4.84 14.70
N TRP A 136 -5.03 -5.24 14.07
CA TRP A 136 -4.10 -4.34 13.39
C TRP A 136 -3.60 -4.95 12.07
N SER A 137 -3.12 -4.11 11.16
CA SER A 137 -2.44 -4.53 9.93
C SER A 137 -1.39 -3.50 9.52
N GLN A 138 -0.40 -3.92 8.72
CA GLN A 138 0.50 -2.97 8.06
C GLN A 138 -0.31 -2.07 7.10
N LYS A 139 -0.20 -0.76 7.28
CA LYS A 139 -0.81 0.25 6.39
C LYS A 139 0.18 0.64 5.27
N TYR A 140 0.80 -0.36 4.65
CA TYR A 140 1.88 -0.18 3.68
C TYR A 140 1.49 0.70 2.49
N ASN A 141 0.22 0.78 2.13
CA ASN A 141 -0.24 1.65 1.05
C ASN A 141 0.00 3.15 1.31
N LEU A 142 0.12 3.59 2.59
CA LEU A 142 0.47 4.96 2.95
C LEU A 142 1.82 5.42 2.38
N VAL A 143 2.71 4.49 2.01
CA VAL A 143 4.00 4.83 1.40
C VAL A 143 3.83 5.69 0.14
N TRP A 144 2.75 5.51 -0.61
CA TRP A 144 2.48 6.28 -1.82
C TRP A 144 2.12 7.73 -1.57
N ASP A 145 1.48 8.03 -0.43
CA ASP A 145 1.26 9.42 -0.01
C ASP A 145 2.60 10.16 0.20
N LYS A 146 3.54 9.49 0.90
CA LYS A 146 4.91 9.98 1.10
C LYS A 146 5.66 10.12 -0.22
N LEU A 147 5.75 9.07 -1.02
CA LEU A 147 6.56 9.04 -2.24
C LEU A 147 6.10 10.03 -3.31
N LEU A 148 4.79 10.19 -3.45
CA LEU A 148 4.21 11.13 -4.39
C LEU A 148 4.07 12.55 -3.79
N GLY A 149 4.31 12.73 -2.50
CA GLY A 149 4.22 14.02 -1.81
C GLY A 149 2.83 14.64 -1.89
N MET A 150 1.78 13.82 -1.73
CA MET A 150 0.40 14.27 -1.88
C MET A 150 -0.16 14.91 -0.61
N ASN A 151 0.34 14.49 0.58
CA ASN A 151 -0.05 14.98 1.89
C ASN A 151 -1.57 14.92 2.13
N ILE A 152 -2.14 13.74 1.89
CA ILE A 152 -3.57 13.46 2.03
C ILE A 152 -3.89 13.00 3.46
N PHE A 153 -3.07 12.10 4.00
CA PHE A 153 -3.20 11.60 5.37
C PHE A 153 -2.40 12.44 6.36
N ASP A 154 -2.89 12.57 7.58
CA ASP A 154 -2.15 13.22 8.66
C ASP A 154 -0.90 12.38 9.01
N THR A 155 0.25 13.04 9.16
CA THR A 155 1.53 12.37 9.50
C THR A 155 1.47 11.62 10.81
N LYS A 156 0.63 12.06 11.76
CA LYS A 156 0.40 11.37 13.05
C LYS A 156 0.00 9.90 12.90
N ILE A 157 -0.62 9.52 11.76
CA ILE A 157 -0.99 8.13 11.50
C ILE A 157 0.28 7.27 11.40
N VAL A 158 1.25 7.70 10.60
CA VAL A 158 2.53 7.00 10.46
C VAL A 158 3.36 7.09 11.75
N GLU A 159 3.32 8.25 12.43
CA GLU A 159 3.98 8.46 13.73
C GLU A 159 3.44 7.53 14.82
N MET A 160 2.18 7.14 14.76
CA MET A 160 1.56 6.15 15.65
C MET A 160 1.86 4.71 15.22
N GLU A 161 1.70 4.40 13.94
CA GLU A 161 1.81 3.04 13.39
C GLU A 161 3.24 2.49 13.42
N ILE A 162 4.25 3.29 13.09
CA ILE A 162 5.64 2.80 13.02
C ILE A 162 6.16 2.30 14.38
N PRO A 163 6.03 3.03 15.50
CA PRO A 163 6.40 2.51 16.82
C PRO A 163 5.56 1.27 17.21
N TYR A 164 4.26 1.27 16.91
CA TYR A 164 3.40 0.14 17.20
C TYR A 164 3.86 -1.13 16.46
N TYR A 165 4.19 -1.03 15.18
CA TYR A 165 4.70 -2.16 14.39
C TYR A 165 6.00 -2.73 14.95
N LEU A 166 6.92 -1.89 15.46
CA LEU A 166 8.16 -2.35 16.07
C LEU A 166 7.88 -3.25 17.30
N THR A 167 6.79 -3.01 18.03
CA THR A 167 6.37 -3.87 19.15
C THR A 167 5.77 -5.21 18.70
N LYS A 168 5.40 -5.34 17.42
CA LYS A 168 4.76 -6.53 16.83
C LYS A 168 5.73 -7.42 16.04
N GLN A 169 6.97 -6.98 15.86
CA GLN A 169 7.95 -7.74 15.11
C GLN A 169 8.30 -9.07 15.80
N ASN A 170 8.39 -10.12 15.00
CA ASN A 170 8.97 -11.40 15.37
C ASN A 170 10.45 -11.46 14.96
N ILE A 171 11.10 -12.57 15.24
CA ILE A 171 12.54 -12.78 14.99
C ILE A 171 12.95 -12.57 13.52
N TYR A 172 12.03 -12.76 12.57
CA TYR A 172 12.26 -12.67 11.12
C TYR A 172 11.46 -11.57 10.42
N GLY A 173 10.79 -10.70 11.15
CA GLY A 173 10.13 -9.52 10.64
C GLY A 173 8.75 -9.26 11.21
N LEU A 174 8.10 -8.25 10.63
CA LEU A 174 6.77 -7.83 11.01
C LEU A 174 5.71 -8.72 10.34
N PRO A 175 4.79 -9.35 11.09
CA PRO A 175 3.61 -9.98 10.49
C PRO A 175 2.82 -8.99 9.64
N LEU A 176 2.04 -9.49 8.66
CA LEU A 176 1.20 -8.63 7.85
C LEU A 176 0.14 -7.93 8.70
N ASP A 177 -0.45 -8.69 9.60
CA ASP A 177 -1.54 -8.25 10.47
C ASP A 177 -1.71 -9.19 11.69
N SER A 178 -2.75 -8.91 12.48
CA SER A 178 -3.06 -9.65 13.72
C SER A 178 -3.60 -11.07 13.52
N ARG A 179 -3.79 -11.54 12.28
CA ARG A 179 -4.39 -12.86 12.00
C ARG A 179 -3.41 -14.02 12.08
N GLU A 180 -2.17 -13.80 11.57
CA GLU A 180 -1.20 -14.86 11.37
C GLU A 180 0.24 -14.38 11.59
N THR A 181 1.18 -15.31 11.77
CA THR A 181 2.61 -14.99 11.95
C THR A 181 3.38 -14.84 10.64
N TYR A 182 2.74 -14.88 9.50
CA TYR A 182 3.39 -14.69 8.21
C TYR A 182 3.20 -13.27 7.65
N THR A 183 4.00 -12.97 6.64
CA THR A 183 4.06 -11.65 6.01
C THR A 183 4.39 -11.75 4.54
N LYS A 184 4.27 -10.60 3.87
CA LYS A 184 4.88 -10.36 2.56
C LYS A 184 6.11 -9.48 2.75
N THR A 185 7.25 -9.97 2.27
CA THR A 185 8.53 -9.29 2.47
C THR A 185 8.61 -7.94 1.76
N ASP A 186 7.96 -7.80 0.62
CA ASP A 186 7.80 -6.56 -0.12
C ASP A 186 6.98 -5.52 0.68
N TRP A 187 5.91 -5.94 1.39
CA TRP A 187 5.14 -5.03 2.24
C TRP A 187 5.91 -4.55 3.47
N ILE A 188 6.79 -5.38 4.04
CA ILE A 188 7.73 -4.90 5.08
C ILE A 188 8.61 -3.77 4.53
N MET A 189 9.14 -3.90 3.32
CA MET A 189 9.98 -2.86 2.71
C MET A 189 9.20 -1.56 2.45
N TRP A 190 7.93 -1.66 2.04
CA TRP A 190 7.06 -0.49 1.89
C TRP A 190 6.81 0.19 3.23
N THR A 191 6.44 -0.60 4.25
CA THR A 191 6.23 -0.12 5.63
C THR A 191 7.49 0.53 6.19
N ALA A 192 8.65 -0.12 6.07
CA ALA A 192 9.93 0.42 6.50
C ALA A 192 10.29 1.75 5.81
N THR A 193 9.91 1.92 4.53
CA THR A 193 10.16 3.17 3.79
C THR A 193 9.42 4.37 4.38
N MET A 194 8.36 4.14 5.14
CA MET A 194 7.66 5.22 5.88
C MET A 194 8.38 5.67 7.14
N ALA A 195 9.36 4.90 7.64
CA ALA A 195 10.11 5.24 8.85
C ALA A 195 10.69 6.67 8.79
N PRO A 196 10.74 7.39 9.95
CA PRO A 196 11.17 8.78 9.99
C PRO A 196 12.67 8.95 9.72
N ASP A 197 13.46 7.91 10.00
CA ASP A 197 14.91 7.94 9.88
C ASP A 197 15.49 6.57 9.50
N LEU A 198 16.77 6.55 9.18
CA LEU A 198 17.48 5.35 8.75
C LEU A 198 17.66 4.31 9.87
N ALA A 199 17.71 4.74 11.13
CA ALA A 199 17.82 3.83 12.26
C ALA A 199 16.55 3.02 12.41
N THR A 200 15.41 3.67 12.44
CA THR A 200 14.07 3.04 12.47
C THR A 200 13.82 2.16 11.23
N PHE A 201 14.23 2.63 10.03
CA PHE A 201 14.17 1.80 8.83
C PHE A 201 14.93 0.47 9.02
N ARG A 202 16.14 0.53 9.58
CA ARG A 202 16.97 -0.66 9.80
C ARG A 202 16.35 -1.64 10.80
N GLU A 203 15.57 -1.18 11.75
CA GLU A 203 14.87 -2.06 12.70
C GLU A 203 13.90 -3.01 12.00
N PHE A 204 13.26 -2.59 10.90
CA PHE A 204 12.45 -3.47 10.06
C PHE A 204 13.29 -4.39 9.17
N ILE A 205 14.46 -3.92 8.70
CA ILE A 205 15.25 -4.62 7.71
C ILE A 205 16.14 -5.71 8.34
N VAL A 206 16.63 -5.50 9.55
CA VAL A 206 17.51 -6.45 10.24
C VAL A 206 16.85 -7.83 10.41
N PRO A 207 15.59 -7.95 10.89
CA PRO A 207 14.91 -9.26 10.95
C PRO A 207 14.70 -9.90 9.58
N LEU A 208 14.35 -9.10 8.56
CA LEU A 208 14.20 -9.60 7.20
C LEU A 208 15.53 -10.09 6.61
N HIS A 209 16.61 -9.35 6.82
CA HIS A 209 17.96 -9.77 6.42
C HIS A 209 18.37 -11.08 7.16
N LYS A 210 18.05 -11.18 8.44
CA LYS A 210 18.25 -12.42 9.21
C LYS A 210 17.50 -13.59 8.56
N PHE A 211 16.22 -13.42 8.20
CA PHE A 211 15.46 -14.44 7.47
C PHE A 211 16.19 -14.89 6.21
N MET A 212 16.64 -13.96 5.38
CA MET A 212 17.31 -14.25 4.11
C MET A 212 18.63 -15.03 4.29
N ASN A 213 19.30 -14.88 5.44
CA ASN A 213 20.54 -15.63 5.72
C ASN A 213 20.28 -17.01 6.31
N GLU A 214 19.22 -17.18 7.12
CA GLU A 214 18.97 -18.39 7.87
C GLU A 214 18.00 -19.36 7.20
N THR A 215 17.14 -18.85 6.29
CA THR A 215 16.16 -19.71 5.61
C THR A 215 16.83 -20.74 4.70
N ILE A 216 16.30 -21.95 4.71
CA ILE A 216 16.64 -23.00 3.74
C ILE A 216 15.91 -22.80 2.40
N ASP A 217 14.88 -21.96 2.39
CA ASP A 217 13.92 -21.77 1.29
C ASP A 217 14.25 -20.52 0.44
N ARG A 218 15.53 -20.22 0.20
CA ARG A 218 15.95 -18.99 -0.45
C ARG A 218 16.02 -19.03 -1.98
N VAL A 219 15.95 -20.19 -2.58
CA VAL A 219 16.08 -20.34 -4.04
C VAL A 219 14.95 -21.18 -4.61
N PRO A 220 14.11 -20.61 -5.47
CA PRO A 220 14.00 -19.19 -5.76
C PRO A 220 13.40 -18.41 -4.58
N MET A 221 13.68 -17.10 -4.52
CA MET A 221 13.18 -16.23 -3.45
C MET A 221 11.66 -16.25 -3.36
N SER A 222 11.16 -16.38 -2.13
CA SER A 222 9.74 -16.21 -1.81
C SER A 222 9.48 -14.80 -1.29
N ASP A 223 8.30 -14.29 -1.61
CA ASP A 223 7.76 -13.06 -1.03
C ASP A 223 6.84 -13.33 0.18
N TRP A 224 6.36 -14.57 0.36
CA TRP A 224 5.45 -14.97 1.43
C TRP A 224 6.14 -15.91 2.42
N VAL A 225 6.48 -15.39 3.59
CA VAL A 225 7.32 -16.04 4.58
C VAL A 225 6.72 -15.99 5.99
N PHE A 226 7.13 -16.91 6.86
CA PHE A 226 6.83 -16.82 8.28
C PHE A 226 7.78 -15.83 8.97
N THR A 227 7.28 -15.12 9.98
CA THR A 227 8.07 -14.15 10.75
C THR A 227 8.63 -14.75 12.05
N ASP A 228 8.12 -15.90 12.49
CA ASP A 228 8.51 -16.60 13.73
C ASP A 228 9.47 -17.79 13.48
N LYS A 229 9.63 -18.22 12.24
CA LYS A 229 10.52 -19.31 11.83
C LYS A 229 11.10 -19.08 10.44
N PRO A 230 12.29 -19.68 10.11
CA PRO A 230 13.01 -19.40 8.87
C PRO A 230 12.47 -20.19 7.66
N ASN A 231 11.15 -20.21 7.48
CA ASN A 231 10.50 -20.95 6.39
C ASN A 231 9.64 -20.02 5.53
N TRP A 232 9.61 -20.30 4.24
CA TRP A 232 8.60 -19.72 3.37
C TRP A 232 7.21 -20.31 3.67
N ARG A 233 6.16 -19.52 3.37
CA ARG A 233 4.77 -19.96 3.48
C ARG A 233 4.21 -20.40 2.14
N GLY A 234 4.52 -19.65 1.10
CA GLY A 234 4.07 -19.92 -0.26
C GLY A 234 4.64 -18.86 -1.21
N PHE A 235 4.25 -18.92 -2.47
CA PHE A 235 4.69 -18.05 -3.55
C PHE A 235 6.21 -17.97 -3.72
N LYS A 236 6.69 -18.21 -4.91
CA LYS A 236 8.11 -18.13 -5.26
C LYS A 236 8.29 -17.45 -6.62
N ALA A 237 9.43 -16.81 -6.82
CA ALA A 237 9.85 -16.25 -8.11
C ALA A 237 8.82 -15.27 -8.71
N ARG A 238 8.21 -14.42 -7.88
CA ARG A 238 7.25 -13.39 -8.34
C ARG A 238 7.90 -12.03 -8.44
N SER A 239 7.43 -11.21 -9.39
CA SER A 239 7.95 -9.85 -9.63
C SER A 239 7.68 -8.88 -8.46
N VAL A 240 6.79 -9.21 -7.53
CA VAL A 240 6.47 -8.40 -6.34
C VAL A 240 7.69 -8.10 -5.47
N VAL A 241 8.74 -8.92 -5.54
CA VAL A 241 10.03 -8.64 -4.87
C VAL A 241 10.68 -7.34 -5.35
N GLY A 242 10.22 -6.75 -6.45
CA GLY A 242 10.56 -5.37 -6.84
C GLY A 242 10.26 -4.34 -5.75
N GLY A 243 9.34 -4.64 -4.82
CA GLY A 243 9.06 -3.84 -3.63
C GLY A 243 10.27 -3.59 -2.73
N TYR A 244 11.33 -4.42 -2.80
CA TYR A 244 12.60 -4.17 -2.09
C TYR A 244 13.28 -2.87 -2.51
N TYR A 245 12.99 -2.35 -3.69
CA TYR A 245 13.58 -1.10 -4.20
C TYR A 245 12.80 0.16 -3.79
N MET A 246 11.77 0.04 -2.95
CA MET A 246 10.91 1.17 -2.56
C MET A 246 11.71 2.32 -1.91
N LYS A 247 12.69 2.00 -1.03
CA LYS A 247 13.56 3.01 -0.42
C LYS A 247 14.47 3.71 -1.44
N MET A 248 14.86 3.03 -2.50
CA MET A 248 15.62 3.64 -3.59
C MET A 248 14.74 4.53 -4.46
N LEU A 249 13.48 4.15 -4.67
CA LEU A 249 12.49 4.97 -5.36
C LEU A 249 12.21 6.27 -4.59
N GLU A 250 12.14 6.23 -3.25
CA GLU A 250 12.04 7.43 -2.41
C GLU A 250 13.14 8.44 -2.73
N GLY A 251 14.39 7.99 -2.82
CA GLY A 251 15.52 8.84 -3.17
C GLY A 251 15.37 9.51 -4.55
N LYS A 252 14.73 8.85 -5.51
CA LYS A 252 14.47 9.41 -6.85
C LYS A 252 13.31 10.39 -6.89
N LEU A 253 12.23 10.12 -6.16
CA LEU A 253 11.01 10.92 -6.22
C LEU A 253 11.07 12.14 -5.30
N ILE A 254 11.71 12.02 -4.13
CA ILE A 254 11.80 13.08 -3.11
C ILE A 254 13.15 13.79 -3.13
N GLY A 255 14.24 13.05 -3.38
CA GLY A 255 15.61 13.58 -3.33
C GLY A 255 16.03 14.48 -4.52
N ASN A 256 15.22 14.57 -5.57
CA ASN A 256 15.44 15.42 -6.75
C ASN A 256 14.65 16.74 -6.70
N LYS A 257 14.17 17.15 -5.52
CA LYS A 257 13.48 18.44 -5.32
C LYS A 257 14.40 19.46 -4.68
#